data_f9cfddc150f3e1c7a81e4c1f96b01f7b
#
_entry.id   f9cfddc150f3e1c7a81e4c1f96b01f7b
#
_cell.length_a   1.000
_cell.length_b   1.000
_cell.length_c   1.000
_cell.angle_alpha   90.00
_cell.angle_beta   90.00
_cell.angle_gamma   90.00
#
_symmetry.space_group_name_H-M   'P 1'
#
loop_
_entity.id
_entity.type
_entity.pdbx_description
1 polymer ?
#
loop_
_entity_poly.entity_id
_entity_poly.type
_entity_poly.pdbx_seq_one_letter_code
_entity_poly.pdbx_strand_id
1 'polypeptide(L)'
;MEAGADLGLRPTGGGVYGTSGRIEKGYRLMGAELESEYNPVEAGLARPKVKAADFIGKEAYLKAREAGNEVSMCTLTVESHTDSNGVERYMQGGNEPILTMDGERITDSHGRVSRVTTAGPGPSVGKYLLLAYLPNELAVVGTDLQVMYMNELFPVKVAAIEGSAFDPEDSRLKG
;
A
#
# COMPACT_ATOMS: atom_id res chain seq x y z
N MET A 1 -21.52 13.24 22.88
CA MET A 1 -20.51 12.44 23.60
C MET A 1 -20.99 11.98 24.98
N GLU A 2 -21.78 12.77 25.71
CA GLU A 2 -22.37 12.37 26.99
C GLU A 2 -23.13 11.03 26.92
N ALA A 3 -23.98 10.86 25.90
CA ALA A 3 -24.79 9.64 25.73
C ALA A 3 -23.98 8.35 25.49
N GLY A 4 -22.71 8.44 25.21
CA GLY A 4 -21.85 7.27 25.01
C GLY A 4 -20.74 7.12 26.05
N ALA A 5 -20.72 7.98 27.08
CA ALA A 5 -19.67 7.96 28.10
C ALA A 5 -19.61 6.62 28.84
N ASP A 6 -20.77 6.08 29.23
CA ASP A 6 -20.90 4.81 29.92
C ASP A 6 -20.50 3.60 29.08
N LEU A 7 -20.45 3.78 27.76
CA LEU A 7 -19.99 2.78 26.77
C LEU A 7 -18.53 2.93 26.39
N GLY A 8 -17.80 3.86 27.04
CA GLY A 8 -16.40 4.13 26.73
C GLY A 8 -16.18 4.84 25.38
N LEU A 9 -17.18 5.54 24.86
CA LEU A 9 -17.07 6.31 23.61
C LEU A 9 -15.91 7.28 23.67
N ARG A 10 -15.03 7.24 22.68
CA ARG A 10 -13.91 8.16 22.52
C ARG A 10 -13.96 8.82 21.14
N PRO A 11 -13.67 10.13 21.05
CA PRO A 11 -13.55 10.80 19.76
C PRO A 11 -12.30 10.32 19.04
N THR A 12 -12.39 10.10 17.72
CA THR A 12 -11.25 9.80 16.86
C THR A 12 -11.14 10.83 15.75
N GLY A 13 -9.91 11.16 15.36
CA GLY A 13 -9.68 12.05 14.22
C GLY A 13 -9.93 11.37 12.88
N GLY A 14 -10.22 12.14 11.82
CA GLY A 14 -10.40 11.63 10.46
C GLY A 14 -9.19 10.87 9.90
N GLY A 15 -7.97 11.17 10.38
CA GLY A 15 -6.76 10.45 10.01
C GLY A 15 -6.74 8.97 10.39
N VAL A 16 -7.50 8.57 11.41
CA VAL A 16 -7.66 7.15 11.75
C VAL A 16 -8.37 6.41 10.62
N TYR A 17 -9.41 7.01 10.05
CA TYR A 17 -10.14 6.43 8.91
C TYR A 17 -9.35 6.57 7.60
N GLY A 18 -8.93 7.80 7.26
CA GLY A 18 -8.36 8.13 5.95
C GLY A 18 -6.91 7.72 5.76
N THR A 19 -6.14 7.54 6.84
CA THR A 19 -4.70 7.24 6.77
C THR A 19 -4.37 5.97 7.51
N SER A 20 -4.20 6.01 8.83
CA SER A 20 -3.63 4.89 9.60
C SER A 20 -4.47 3.61 9.54
N GLY A 21 -5.76 3.66 9.86
CA GLY A 21 -6.63 2.48 9.82
C GLY A 21 -6.79 1.90 8.42
N ARG A 22 -6.85 2.75 7.39
CA ARG A 22 -6.93 2.35 6.00
C ARG A 22 -5.66 1.64 5.54
N ILE A 23 -4.50 2.23 5.82
CA ILE A 23 -3.22 1.70 5.35
C ILE A 23 -2.87 0.38 6.05
N GLU A 24 -3.19 0.24 7.33
CA GLU A 24 -3.04 -1.02 8.06
C GLU A 24 -3.85 -2.17 7.44
N LYS A 25 -5.04 -1.88 6.93
CA LYS A 25 -5.89 -2.84 6.22
C LYS A 25 -5.54 -3.01 4.74
N GLY A 26 -4.61 -2.25 4.21
CA GLY A 26 -4.27 -2.26 2.79
C GLY A 26 -5.41 -1.77 1.89
N TYR A 27 -6.33 -0.93 2.40
CA TYR A 27 -7.43 -0.39 1.60
C TYR A 27 -6.97 0.72 0.68
N ARG A 28 -7.35 0.61 -0.59
CA ARG A 28 -6.98 1.53 -1.66
C ARG A 28 -7.84 2.79 -1.61
N LEU A 29 -7.25 3.93 -1.90
CA LEU A 29 -7.92 5.23 -1.97
C LEU A 29 -8.02 5.67 -3.43
N MET A 30 -9.17 6.22 -3.82
CA MET A 30 -9.32 6.94 -5.08
C MET A 30 -8.41 8.18 -5.08
N GLY A 31 -7.67 8.36 -6.17
CA GLY A 31 -6.71 9.45 -6.30
C GLY A 31 -5.34 9.16 -5.68
N ALA A 32 -5.10 7.93 -5.21
CA ALA A 32 -3.78 7.47 -4.76
C ALA A 32 -3.46 6.09 -5.36
N GLU A 33 -4.03 5.01 -4.83
CA GLU A 33 -3.86 3.66 -5.39
C GLU A 33 -4.82 3.38 -6.55
N LEU A 34 -5.99 4.01 -6.57
CA LEU A 34 -7.00 3.82 -7.59
C LEU A 34 -7.05 5.04 -8.50
N GLU A 35 -6.20 5.01 -9.52
CA GLU A 35 -6.14 5.96 -10.62
C GLU A 35 -6.23 5.23 -11.96
N SER A 36 -6.21 5.97 -13.06
CA SER A 36 -6.26 5.41 -14.42
C SER A 36 -4.98 4.67 -14.84
N GLU A 37 -3.91 4.78 -14.06
CA GLU A 37 -2.61 4.18 -14.34
C GLU A 37 -2.58 2.68 -14.09
N TYR A 38 -3.35 2.22 -13.09
CA TYR A 38 -3.42 0.81 -12.70
C TYR A 38 -4.84 0.28 -12.82
N ASN A 39 -4.96 -0.94 -13.32
CA ASN A 39 -6.26 -1.59 -13.47
C ASN A 39 -6.68 -2.32 -12.16
N PRO A 40 -7.97 -2.71 -12.03
CA PRO A 40 -8.45 -3.39 -10.82
C PRO A 40 -7.77 -4.72 -10.50
N VAL A 41 -7.17 -5.39 -11.49
CA VAL A 41 -6.45 -6.66 -11.28
C VAL A 41 -5.13 -6.37 -10.57
N GLU A 42 -4.36 -5.40 -11.07
CA GLU A 42 -3.11 -4.94 -10.46
C GLU A 42 -3.32 -4.39 -9.05
N ALA A 43 -4.47 -3.74 -8.82
CA ALA A 43 -4.85 -3.24 -7.51
C ALA A 43 -5.30 -4.33 -6.51
N GLY A 44 -5.30 -5.61 -6.89
CA GLY A 44 -5.79 -6.71 -6.04
C GLY A 44 -7.28 -6.65 -5.76
N LEU A 45 -8.06 -6.02 -6.64
CA LEU A 45 -9.52 -5.90 -6.51
C LEU A 45 -10.29 -6.84 -7.45
N ALA A 46 -9.59 -7.74 -8.13
CA ALA A 46 -10.20 -8.73 -9.00
C ALA A 46 -10.99 -9.75 -8.17
N ARG A 47 -12.30 -9.65 -8.21
CA ARG A 47 -13.18 -10.58 -7.51
C ARG A 47 -13.15 -11.97 -8.15
N PRO A 48 -13.29 -13.05 -7.38
CA PRO A 48 -13.30 -14.42 -7.92
C PRO A 48 -14.40 -14.65 -8.96
N LYS A 49 -15.56 -14.04 -8.76
CA LYS A 49 -16.72 -14.16 -9.65
C LYS A 49 -17.04 -12.82 -10.31
N VAL A 50 -17.19 -12.85 -11.64
CA VAL A 50 -17.67 -11.72 -12.41
C VAL A 50 -19.19 -11.80 -12.50
N LYS A 51 -19.88 -10.65 -12.38
CA LYS A 51 -21.33 -10.59 -12.60
C LYS A 51 -21.70 -11.08 -13.99
N ALA A 52 -22.75 -11.89 -14.10
CA ALA A 52 -23.31 -12.31 -15.38
C ALA A 52 -23.91 -11.11 -16.15
N ALA A 53 -24.55 -10.18 -15.43
CA ALA A 53 -25.09 -8.94 -16.00
C ALA A 53 -23.98 -8.11 -16.67
N ASP A 54 -24.37 -7.37 -17.68
CA ASP A 54 -23.48 -6.44 -18.38
C ASP A 54 -23.21 -5.19 -17.54
N PHE A 55 -22.01 -4.59 -17.74
CA PHE A 55 -21.59 -3.32 -17.12
C PHE A 55 -20.53 -2.64 -17.97
N ILE A 56 -20.42 -1.33 -17.84
CA ILE A 56 -19.41 -0.53 -18.57
C ILE A 56 -18.00 -1.02 -18.17
N GLY A 57 -17.17 -1.33 -19.18
CA GLY A 57 -15.80 -1.83 -18.99
C GLY A 57 -15.66 -3.32 -18.73
N LYS A 58 -16.74 -4.12 -18.80
CA LYS A 58 -16.72 -5.56 -18.56
C LYS A 58 -15.72 -6.29 -19.47
N GLU A 59 -15.72 -6.01 -20.75
CA GLU A 59 -14.83 -6.62 -21.73
C GLU A 59 -13.35 -6.32 -21.40
N ALA A 60 -13.03 -5.04 -21.13
CA ALA A 60 -11.69 -4.63 -20.76
C ALA A 60 -11.23 -5.28 -19.43
N TYR A 61 -12.13 -5.38 -18.46
CA TYR A 61 -11.85 -6.05 -17.19
C TYR A 61 -11.58 -7.55 -17.35
N LEU A 62 -12.38 -8.24 -18.18
CA LEU A 62 -12.18 -9.66 -18.47
C LEU A 62 -10.86 -9.90 -19.19
N LYS A 63 -10.52 -9.05 -20.15
CA LYS A 63 -9.23 -9.10 -20.85
C LYS A 63 -8.06 -8.90 -19.91
N ALA A 64 -8.13 -7.91 -19.00
CA ALA A 64 -7.10 -7.69 -18.00
C ALA A 64 -6.94 -8.89 -17.05
N ARG A 65 -8.03 -9.53 -16.64
CA ARG A 65 -7.98 -10.75 -15.83
C ARG A 65 -7.33 -11.94 -16.53
N GLU A 66 -7.58 -12.09 -17.83
CA GLU A 66 -7.02 -13.18 -18.64
C GLU A 66 -5.51 -12.95 -18.87
N ALA A 67 -5.11 -11.71 -19.11
CA ALA A 67 -3.71 -11.34 -19.29
C ALA A 67 -2.89 -11.49 -18.00
N GLY A 68 -3.53 -11.41 -16.83
CA GLY A 68 -2.85 -11.34 -15.54
C GLY A 68 -2.32 -9.93 -15.24
N ASN A 69 -1.56 -9.82 -14.17
CA ASN A 69 -0.94 -8.55 -13.75
C ASN A 69 0.59 -8.67 -13.80
N GLU A 70 1.26 -7.61 -14.20
CA GLU A 70 2.74 -7.50 -14.16
C GLU A 70 3.23 -6.86 -12.86
N VAL A 71 2.35 -6.07 -12.23
CA VAL A 71 2.61 -5.41 -10.96
C VAL A 71 1.51 -5.75 -9.95
N SER A 72 1.86 -5.72 -8.69
CA SER A 72 0.92 -5.90 -7.59
C SER A 72 1.04 -4.75 -6.60
N MET A 73 -0.10 -4.33 -6.04
CA MET A 73 -0.11 -3.37 -4.94
C MET A 73 0.42 -4.03 -3.68
N CYS A 74 1.45 -3.44 -3.10
CA CYS A 74 2.14 -3.95 -1.93
C CYS A 74 2.03 -2.99 -0.74
N THR A 75 2.02 -3.55 0.46
CA THR A 75 2.26 -2.83 1.70
C THR A 75 3.70 -3.06 2.12
N LEU A 76 4.44 -1.96 2.35
CA LEU A 76 5.81 -2.00 2.82
C LEU A 76 5.90 -1.44 4.24
N THR A 77 6.85 -1.95 5.01
CA THR A 77 7.24 -1.38 6.30
C THR A 77 8.53 -0.59 6.17
N VAL A 78 8.62 0.56 6.83
CA VAL A 78 9.86 1.32 6.95
C VAL A 78 10.66 0.73 8.11
N GLU A 79 11.89 0.31 7.84
CA GLU A 79 12.73 -0.38 8.82
C GLU A 79 13.60 0.58 9.64
N SER A 80 13.93 1.75 9.07
CA SER A 80 14.60 2.84 9.77
C SER A 80 14.13 4.18 9.24
N HIS A 81 13.95 5.15 10.12
CA HIS A 81 13.57 6.52 9.80
C HIS A 81 14.71 7.50 9.89
N THR A 82 15.89 7.06 10.37
CA THR A 82 16.99 7.94 10.68
C THR A 82 17.81 8.25 9.42
N ASP A 83 17.94 9.52 9.10
CA ASP A 83 18.78 10.01 8.00
C ASP A 83 20.27 10.02 8.38
N SER A 84 21.14 10.40 7.43
CA SER A 84 22.59 10.47 7.61
C SER A 84 23.03 11.47 8.70
N ASN A 85 22.16 12.39 9.10
CA ASN A 85 22.40 13.38 10.14
C ASN A 85 21.82 12.98 11.51
N GLY A 86 21.23 11.77 11.61
CA GLY A 86 20.60 11.28 12.83
C GLY A 86 19.21 11.87 13.09
N VAL A 87 18.55 12.43 12.08
CA VAL A 87 17.21 13.01 12.18
C VAL A 87 16.18 12.01 11.65
N GLU A 88 15.11 11.83 12.41
CA GLU A 88 13.98 11.00 11.95
C GLU A 88 13.18 11.69 10.86
N ARG A 89 12.90 10.96 9.77
CA ARG A 89 12.13 11.40 8.62
C ARG A 89 10.96 10.47 8.36
N TYR A 90 9.82 11.07 8.01
CA TYR A 90 8.59 10.34 7.74
C TYR A 90 8.07 10.74 6.35
N MET A 91 8.01 9.77 5.45
CA MET A 91 7.50 9.94 4.08
C MET A 91 6.04 10.40 4.15
N GLN A 92 5.62 11.20 3.19
CA GLN A 92 4.29 11.79 3.18
C GLN A 92 3.33 11.14 2.16
N GLY A 93 3.80 10.17 1.37
CA GLY A 93 3.03 9.59 0.27
C GLY A 93 2.93 10.53 -0.93
N GLY A 94 4.02 11.23 -1.21
CA GLY A 94 4.12 12.23 -2.28
C GLY A 94 4.91 11.75 -3.49
N ASN A 95 4.73 10.50 -3.93
CA ASN A 95 5.43 9.90 -5.07
C ASN A 95 6.94 9.66 -4.83
N GLU A 96 7.35 9.42 -3.60
CA GLU A 96 8.72 9.05 -3.28
C GLU A 96 9.12 7.78 -4.07
N PRO A 97 10.24 7.81 -4.84
CA PRO A 97 10.65 6.66 -5.64
C PRO A 97 11.07 5.48 -4.76
N ILE A 98 10.67 4.28 -5.18
CA ILE A 98 11.16 3.03 -4.59
C ILE A 98 12.27 2.50 -5.48
N LEU A 99 13.36 2.08 -4.86
CA LEU A 99 14.59 1.64 -5.51
C LEU A 99 14.97 0.24 -5.03
N THR A 100 15.75 -0.44 -5.85
CA THR A 100 16.44 -1.66 -5.42
C THR A 100 17.48 -1.35 -4.34
N MET A 101 18.03 -2.38 -3.69
CA MET A 101 19.11 -2.21 -2.71
C MET A 101 20.39 -1.64 -3.33
N ASP A 102 20.57 -1.75 -4.64
CA ASP A 102 21.69 -1.15 -5.39
C ASP A 102 21.41 0.31 -5.81
N GLY A 103 20.23 0.84 -5.47
CA GLY A 103 19.83 2.22 -5.76
C GLY A 103 19.27 2.42 -7.16
N GLU A 104 18.94 1.35 -7.87
CA GLU A 104 18.35 1.44 -9.22
C GLU A 104 16.85 1.66 -9.17
N ARG A 105 16.32 2.38 -10.17
CA ARG A 105 14.89 2.59 -10.33
C ARG A 105 14.19 1.29 -10.70
N ILE A 106 13.08 1.04 -10.06
CA ILE A 106 12.19 -0.08 -10.37
C ILE A 106 11.15 0.42 -11.35
N THR A 107 11.09 -0.24 -12.53
CA THR A 107 10.18 0.13 -13.62
C THR A 107 9.57 -1.13 -14.20
N ASP A 108 8.28 -1.12 -14.49
CA ASP A 108 7.59 -2.22 -15.17
C ASP A 108 7.75 -2.16 -16.71
N SER A 109 7.18 -3.13 -17.42
CA SER A 109 7.25 -3.22 -18.88
C SER A 109 6.55 -2.07 -19.61
N HIS A 110 5.62 -1.37 -18.93
CA HIS A 110 4.93 -0.19 -19.45
C HIS A 110 5.66 1.12 -19.18
N GLY A 111 6.82 1.06 -18.52
CA GLY A 111 7.62 2.24 -18.14
C GLY A 111 7.10 2.97 -16.90
N ARG A 112 6.17 2.38 -16.14
CA ARG A 112 5.67 2.95 -14.89
C ARG A 112 6.70 2.73 -13.79
N VAL A 113 7.07 3.79 -13.10
CA VAL A 113 8.08 3.75 -12.03
C VAL A 113 7.40 3.43 -10.70
N SER A 114 7.95 2.49 -9.95
CA SER A 114 7.48 2.18 -8.59
C SER A 114 7.72 3.37 -7.66
N ARG A 115 6.65 3.80 -6.99
CA ARG A 115 6.64 4.96 -6.09
C ARG A 115 5.67 4.74 -4.95
N VAL A 116 5.88 5.47 -3.87
CA VAL A 116 4.95 5.51 -2.74
C VAL A 116 3.67 6.23 -3.17
N THR A 117 2.53 5.57 -3.03
CA THR A 117 1.20 6.14 -3.30
C THR A 117 0.57 6.68 -2.01
N THR A 118 0.77 5.99 -0.91
CA THR A 118 0.31 6.41 0.42
C THR A 118 1.36 6.07 1.47
N ALA A 119 1.53 6.93 2.46
CA ALA A 119 2.38 6.72 3.62
C ALA A 119 1.64 7.07 4.91
N GLY A 120 1.91 6.37 5.99
CA GLY A 120 1.32 6.67 7.28
C GLY A 120 1.71 5.71 8.40
N PRO A 121 1.47 6.10 9.65
CA PRO A 121 1.74 5.24 10.78
C PRO A 121 0.79 4.05 10.82
N GLY A 122 1.33 2.88 11.15
CA GLY A 122 0.60 1.66 11.45
C GLY A 122 0.71 1.33 12.94
N PRO A 123 -0.07 2.00 13.81
CA PRO A 123 0.07 1.85 15.27
C PRO A 123 -0.20 0.43 15.75
N SER A 124 -1.07 -0.31 15.09
CA SER A 124 -1.35 -1.71 15.44
C SER A 124 -0.25 -2.66 14.96
N VAL A 125 0.46 -2.30 13.90
CA VAL A 125 1.62 -3.05 13.37
C VAL A 125 2.91 -2.66 14.09
N GLY A 126 2.95 -1.46 14.69
CA GLY A 126 4.14 -0.90 15.32
C GLY A 126 5.20 -0.43 14.33
N LYS A 127 4.80 -0.18 13.07
CA LYS A 127 5.68 0.25 11.98
C LYS A 127 5.06 1.41 11.20
N TYR A 128 5.87 2.17 10.52
CA TYR A 128 5.41 3.11 9.50
C TYR A 128 5.21 2.35 8.19
N LEU A 129 4.08 2.57 7.54
CA LEU A 129 3.64 1.81 6.37
C LEU A 129 3.63 2.67 5.13
N LEU A 130 3.98 2.06 4.01
CA LEU A 130 3.87 2.63 2.68
C LEU A 130 3.03 1.70 1.80
N LEU A 131 2.23 2.27 0.90
CA LEU A 131 1.60 1.53 -0.19
C LEU A 131 2.31 1.89 -1.49
N ALA A 132 2.50 0.90 -2.35
CA ALA A 132 3.15 1.06 -3.64
C ALA A 132 2.81 -0.09 -4.59
N TYR A 133 2.93 0.16 -5.89
CA TYR A 133 2.90 -0.90 -6.91
C TYR A 133 4.32 -1.35 -7.21
N LEU A 134 4.55 -2.65 -7.17
CA LEU A 134 5.83 -3.28 -7.48
C LEU A 134 5.67 -4.33 -8.59
N PRO A 135 6.65 -4.48 -9.50
CA PRO A 135 6.72 -5.64 -10.39
C PRO A 135 6.66 -6.95 -9.60
N ASN A 136 6.01 -7.96 -10.16
CA ASN A 136 5.71 -9.21 -9.45
C ASN A 136 6.96 -9.95 -8.96
N GLU A 137 8.09 -9.80 -9.64
CA GLU A 137 9.38 -10.35 -9.20
C GLU A 137 9.90 -9.73 -7.90
N LEU A 138 9.51 -8.49 -7.59
CA LEU A 138 9.84 -7.78 -6.35
C LEU A 138 8.68 -7.77 -5.35
N ALA A 139 7.46 -8.05 -5.80
CA ALA A 139 6.28 -8.17 -4.97
C ALA A 139 6.28 -9.51 -4.20
N VAL A 140 7.30 -9.74 -3.40
CA VAL A 140 7.49 -10.95 -2.58
C VAL A 140 7.65 -10.52 -1.12
N VAL A 141 6.86 -11.10 -0.21
CA VAL A 141 6.96 -10.78 1.22
C VAL A 141 8.36 -11.04 1.73
N GLY A 142 8.93 -10.05 2.40
CA GLY A 142 10.30 -10.10 2.91
C GLY A 142 11.35 -9.47 1.99
N THR A 143 10.99 -9.05 0.76
CA THR A 143 11.92 -8.36 -0.15
C THR A 143 12.38 -7.05 0.47
N ASP A 144 13.69 -6.85 0.53
CA ASP A 144 14.34 -5.63 0.97
C ASP A 144 14.47 -4.65 -0.21
N LEU A 145 14.05 -3.41 0.01
CA LEU A 145 14.09 -2.31 -0.95
C LEU A 145 14.49 -1.02 -0.23
N GLN A 146 14.57 0.07 -0.98
CA GLN A 146 14.82 1.40 -0.43
C GLN A 146 13.78 2.40 -0.96
N VAL A 147 13.42 3.38 -0.14
CA VAL A 147 12.64 4.54 -0.57
C VAL A 147 13.53 5.78 -0.51
N MET A 148 13.52 6.59 -1.56
CA MET A 148 14.24 7.85 -1.58
C MET A 148 13.32 8.97 -1.08
N TYR A 149 13.73 9.65 -0.02
CA TYR A 149 13.02 10.80 0.52
C TYR A 149 14.01 11.89 0.95
N MET A 150 13.79 13.12 0.51
CA MET A 150 14.68 14.26 0.79
C MET A 150 16.16 14.00 0.43
N ASN A 151 16.39 13.29 -0.68
CA ASN A 151 17.72 12.88 -1.16
C ASN A 151 18.49 11.92 -0.23
N GLU A 152 17.77 11.21 0.63
CA GLU A 152 18.28 10.16 1.52
C GLU A 152 17.56 8.84 1.20
N LEU A 153 18.21 7.72 1.48
CA LEU A 153 17.69 6.38 1.25
C LEU A 153 17.29 5.74 2.57
N PHE A 154 16.05 5.26 2.65
CA PHE A 154 15.51 4.61 3.83
C PHE A 154 15.15 3.16 3.52
N PRO A 155 15.60 2.21 4.34
CA PRO A 155 15.32 0.79 4.11
C PRO A 155 13.84 0.50 4.34
N VAL A 156 13.25 -0.22 3.40
CA VAL A 156 11.86 -0.69 3.47
C VAL A 156 11.81 -2.18 3.16
N LYS A 157 10.76 -2.84 3.62
CA LYS A 157 10.54 -4.27 3.38
C LYS A 157 9.10 -4.52 2.93
N VAL A 158 8.91 -5.40 1.96
CA VAL A 158 7.57 -5.85 1.55
C VAL A 158 6.96 -6.68 2.67
N ALA A 159 5.88 -6.17 3.26
CA ALA A 159 5.18 -6.80 4.38
C ALA A 159 3.95 -7.60 3.93
N ALA A 160 3.25 -7.13 2.89
CA ALA A 160 2.08 -7.82 2.35
C ALA A 160 1.87 -7.49 0.87
N ILE A 161 1.20 -8.39 0.15
CA ILE A 161 0.81 -8.24 -1.25
C ILE A 161 -0.72 -8.19 -1.28
N GLU A 162 -1.26 -7.16 -1.96
CA GLU A 162 -2.70 -6.95 -2.17
C GLU A 162 -3.54 -6.91 -0.88
N GLY A 163 -2.93 -6.73 0.28
CA GLY A 163 -3.62 -6.86 1.55
C GLY A 163 -3.00 -6.10 2.71
N SER A 164 -3.45 -6.49 3.89
CA SER A 164 -3.06 -5.93 5.18
C SER A 164 -1.65 -6.36 5.57
N ALA A 165 -0.92 -5.45 6.23
CA ALA A 165 0.35 -5.76 6.90
C ALA A 165 0.17 -6.56 8.21
N PHE A 166 -1.05 -6.78 8.67
CA PHE A 166 -1.33 -7.67 9.80
C PHE A 166 -1.09 -9.13 9.42
N ASP A 167 -0.71 -9.93 10.42
CA ASP A 167 -0.76 -11.38 10.32
C ASP A 167 -2.20 -11.81 9.98
N PRO A 168 -2.42 -12.66 8.95
CA PRO A 168 -3.76 -13.17 8.61
C PRO A 168 -4.45 -13.86 9.76
N GLU A 169 -3.72 -14.42 10.71
CA GLU A 169 -4.24 -15.06 11.91
C GLU A 169 -4.51 -14.10 13.07
N ASP A 170 -4.11 -12.83 12.95
CA ASP A 170 -4.35 -11.83 13.99
C ASP A 170 -5.85 -11.63 14.24
N SER A 171 -6.27 -11.86 15.49
CA SER A 171 -7.67 -11.74 15.90
C SER A 171 -8.26 -10.35 15.66
N ARG A 172 -7.42 -9.31 15.61
CA ARG A 172 -7.82 -7.93 15.30
C ARG A 172 -8.38 -7.76 13.89
N LEU A 173 -8.05 -8.67 12.96
CA LEU A 173 -8.61 -8.70 11.61
C LEU A 173 -9.99 -9.36 11.55
N LYS A 174 -10.32 -10.16 12.53
CA LYS A 174 -11.54 -11.00 12.56
C LYS A 174 -12.69 -10.34 13.30
N GLY A 175 -12.50 -9.11 13.79
CA GLY A 175 -13.46 -8.34 14.59
C GLY A 175 -14.71 -7.88 13.87
#